data_f279e26b2d345f40b5cd373903a72607
#
_entry.id   f279e26b2d345f40b5cd373903a72607
#
_cell.length_a   1.000
_cell.length_b   1.000
_cell.length_c   1.000
_cell.angle_alpha   90.00
_cell.angle_beta   90.00
_cell.angle_gamma   90.00
#
_symmetry.space_group_name_H-M   'P 1'
#
loop_
_entity.id
_entity.type
_entity.pdbx_description
1 polymer ?
#
loop_
_entity_poly.entity_id
_entity_poly.type
_entity_poly.pdbx_seq_one_letter_code
_entity_poly.pdbx_strand_id
1 'polypeptide(L)'
;MLEEKVREVFADMVVLKDPQRSQYFSNLSIPSYMRDWLVMKFSDDDGSIDYDSVRRYIKRYIPNRDDFEQYKFQMVNGETVQFLARVRVSVDVKRGKTMFELPDFGGSRGGAAGVVAFDVAEEWQSTLLHESENWGIVSLSWTMEGTPSKPKGVITMVGYKPFCPYSIDLDFYREARREFTTQEWIDVIISAVDYNPDGYCNKDGEVSEETKLFFLRRLLPFVEKRLNMIELAPKGTGKSYVFEKISKRGWLISGGTVSRASLIYDNAK
;
A
#
# COMPACT_ATOMS: atom_id res chain seq x y z
N MET A 1 20.25 -8.98 -22.44
CA MET A 1 18.82 -9.11 -22.85
C MET A 1 17.97 -8.10 -22.07
N LEU A 2 16.62 -8.10 -22.21
CA LEU A 2 15.78 -7.03 -21.57
C LEU A 2 16.00 -6.88 -20.07
N GLU A 3 16.10 -7.97 -19.34
CA GLU A 3 16.33 -7.96 -17.90
C GLU A 3 17.66 -7.28 -17.51
N GLU A 4 18.74 -7.55 -18.21
CA GLU A 4 20.04 -6.90 -17.99
C GLU A 4 19.97 -5.41 -18.26
N LYS A 5 19.32 -5.02 -19.36
CA LYS A 5 19.09 -3.62 -19.73
C LYS A 5 18.27 -2.89 -18.68
N VAL A 6 17.23 -3.53 -18.13
CA VAL A 6 16.42 -2.97 -17.05
C VAL A 6 17.27 -2.76 -15.79
N ARG A 7 18.15 -3.72 -15.46
CA ARG A 7 19.08 -3.58 -14.33
C ARG A 7 20.10 -2.46 -14.53
N GLU A 8 20.62 -2.31 -15.73
CA GLU A 8 21.56 -1.23 -16.05
C GLU A 8 20.91 0.15 -15.94
N VAL A 9 19.70 0.29 -16.48
CA VAL A 9 19.01 1.59 -16.52
C VAL A 9 18.41 1.99 -15.18
N PHE A 10 17.81 1.04 -14.44
CA PHE A 10 17.11 1.32 -13.20
C PHE A 10 17.89 0.95 -11.93
N ALA A 11 19.03 0.28 -12.06
CA ALA A 11 19.93 -0.07 -10.96
C ALA A 11 19.19 -0.55 -9.70
N ASP A 12 19.35 0.17 -8.59
CA ASP A 12 18.79 -0.16 -7.29
C ASP A 12 17.24 -0.12 -7.21
N MET A 13 16.57 0.30 -8.29
CA MET A 13 15.10 0.30 -8.35
C MET A 13 14.52 -1.00 -8.94
N VAL A 14 15.36 -1.94 -9.35
CA VAL A 14 14.93 -3.22 -9.91
C VAL A 14 14.82 -4.28 -8.83
N VAL A 15 13.64 -4.87 -8.71
CA VAL A 15 13.41 -6.03 -7.84
C VAL A 15 13.14 -7.26 -8.70
N LEU A 16 13.96 -8.29 -8.51
CA LEU A 16 13.74 -9.57 -9.16
C LEU A 16 12.57 -10.29 -8.50
N LYS A 17 11.51 -10.48 -9.28
CA LYS A 17 10.31 -11.19 -8.84
C LYS A 17 10.44 -12.67 -9.12
N ASP A 18 10.95 -13.40 -8.14
CA ASP A 18 10.97 -14.87 -8.16
C ASP A 18 9.67 -15.40 -7.54
N PRO A 19 8.93 -16.31 -8.22
CA PRO A 19 7.72 -16.92 -7.68
C PRO A 19 7.91 -17.60 -6.33
N GLN A 20 9.08 -18.23 -6.09
CA GLN A 20 9.39 -18.87 -4.81
C GLN A 20 9.59 -17.83 -3.70
N ARG A 21 10.15 -16.68 -4.02
CA ARG A 21 10.32 -15.56 -3.09
C ARG A 21 8.98 -14.88 -2.79
N SER A 22 8.11 -14.75 -3.77
CA SER A 22 6.76 -14.20 -3.61
C SER A 22 5.92 -15.00 -2.64
N GLN A 23 6.06 -16.32 -2.60
CA GLN A 23 5.31 -17.20 -1.70
C GLN A 23 5.60 -16.92 -0.22
N TYR A 24 6.84 -16.57 0.11
CA TYR A 24 7.21 -16.21 1.48
C TYR A 24 6.42 -14.99 2.01
N PHE A 25 6.17 -14.03 1.15
CA PHE A 25 5.45 -12.79 1.50
C PHE A 25 3.94 -12.88 1.25
N SER A 26 3.44 -13.95 0.62
CA SER A 26 2.02 -14.07 0.24
C SER A 26 1.06 -14.05 1.42
N ASN A 27 1.51 -14.52 2.59
CA ASN A 27 0.72 -14.55 3.82
C ASN A 27 0.71 -13.21 4.57
N LEU A 28 1.52 -12.24 4.13
CA LEU A 28 1.56 -10.91 4.72
C LEU A 28 0.56 -10.00 4.00
N SER A 29 -0.36 -9.41 4.76
CA SER A 29 -1.33 -8.45 4.22
C SER A 29 -0.71 -7.08 3.92
N ILE A 30 0.47 -7.07 3.29
CA ILE A 30 1.19 -5.85 2.91
C ILE A 30 1.13 -5.62 1.40
N PRO A 31 1.14 -4.36 0.94
CA PRO A 31 1.17 -4.02 -0.48
C PRO A 31 2.40 -4.59 -1.22
N SER A 32 2.29 -4.80 -2.53
CA SER A 32 3.38 -5.34 -3.36
C SER A 32 4.64 -4.47 -3.28
N TYR A 33 4.51 -3.15 -3.38
CA TYR A 33 5.65 -2.23 -3.30
C TYR A 33 6.41 -2.32 -1.96
N MET A 34 5.74 -2.69 -0.88
CA MET A 34 6.36 -2.89 0.42
C MET A 34 7.11 -4.23 0.49
N ARG A 35 6.55 -5.27 -0.13
CA ARG A 35 7.24 -6.56 -0.31
C ARG A 35 8.51 -6.38 -1.13
N ASP A 36 8.40 -5.68 -2.25
CA ASP A 36 9.51 -5.39 -3.14
C ASP A 36 10.61 -4.62 -2.40
N TRP A 37 10.24 -3.63 -1.59
CA TRP A 37 11.19 -2.90 -0.75
C TRP A 37 11.87 -3.80 0.30
N LEU A 38 11.14 -4.73 0.93
CA LEU A 38 11.74 -5.69 1.87
C LEU A 38 12.74 -6.61 1.18
N VAL A 39 12.40 -7.12 0.00
CA VAL A 39 13.30 -7.92 -0.81
C VAL A 39 14.58 -7.13 -1.11
N MET A 40 14.45 -5.94 -1.63
CA MET A 40 15.59 -5.09 -1.99
C MET A 40 16.46 -4.74 -0.77
N LYS A 41 15.83 -4.42 0.36
CA LYS A 41 16.56 -4.05 1.59
C LYS A 41 17.37 -5.19 2.20
N PHE A 42 16.94 -6.44 2.03
CA PHE A 42 17.53 -7.62 2.65
C PHE A 42 18.09 -8.61 1.62
N SER A 43 18.33 -8.17 0.40
CA SER A 43 19.05 -8.92 -0.60
C SER A 43 20.52 -8.53 -0.58
N ASP A 44 21.38 -9.52 -0.72
CA ASP A 44 22.81 -9.34 -0.94
C ASP A 44 23.10 -9.03 -2.42
N ASP A 45 24.34 -8.66 -2.73
CA ASP A 45 24.79 -8.31 -4.09
C ASP A 45 24.62 -9.48 -5.10
N ASP A 46 24.62 -10.72 -4.62
CA ASP A 46 24.38 -11.93 -5.43
C ASP A 46 22.88 -12.21 -5.64
N GLY A 47 21.99 -11.37 -5.06
CA GLY A 47 20.54 -11.51 -5.13
C GLY A 47 19.95 -12.54 -4.16
N SER A 48 20.75 -13.11 -3.24
CA SER A 48 20.23 -13.94 -2.16
C SER A 48 19.51 -13.06 -1.12
N ILE A 49 18.45 -13.61 -0.48
CA ILE A 49 17.69 -12.89 0.53
C ILE A 49 18.04 -13.41 1.91
N ASP A 50 18.45 -12.52 2.82
CA ASP A 50 18.55 -12.83 4.25
C ASP A 50 17.16 -12.94 4.89
N TYR A 51 16.54 -14.11 4.77
CA TYR A 51 15.22 -14.39 5.34
C TYR A 51 15.15 -14.24 6.86
N ASP A 52 16.27 -14.43 7.57
CA ASP A 52 16.28 -14.27 9.03
C ASP A 52 16.21 -12.80 9.43
N SER A 53 16.89 -11.95 8.70
CA SER A 53 16.78 -10.49 8.87
C SER A 53 15.40 -9.98 8.46
N VAL A 54 14.81 -10.50 7.38
CA VAL A 54 13.42 -10.19 7.00
C VAL A 54 12.46 -10.59 8.11
N ARG A 55 12.57 -11.81 8.66
CA ARG A 55 11.70 -12.27 9.76
C ARG A 55 11.82 -11.39 11.00
N ARG A 56 13.04 -11.02 11.38
CA ARG A 56 13.29 -10.13 12.52
C ARG A 56 12.67 -8.76 12.29
N TYR A 57 12.81 -8.23 11.08
CA TYR A 57 12.22 -6.95 10.70
C TYR A 57 10.69 -6.98 10.75
N ILE A 58 10.08 -8.01 10.12
CA ILE A 58 8.62 -8.20 10.12
C ILE A 58 8.11 -8.32 11.56
N LYS A 59 8.71 -9.21 12.36
CA LYS A 59 8.31 -9.41 13.76
C LYS A 59 8.39 -8.13 14.59
N ARG A 60 9.35 -7.26 14.29
CA ARG A 60 9.56 -6.02 15.04
C ARG A 60 8.67 -4.87 14.59
N TYR A 61 8.43 -4.75 13.28
CA TYR A 61 7.80 -3.56 12.71
C TYR A 61 6.46 -3.82 12.02
N ILE A 62 6.11 -5.07 11.73
CA ILE A 62 4.85 -5.44 11.07
C ILE A 62 4.14 -6.45 11.96
N PRO A 63 3.53 -5.99 13.06
CA PRO A 63 2.89 -6.90 14.02
C PRO A 63 1.67 -7.59 13.39
N ASN A 64 1.40 -8.80 13.86
CA ASN A 64 0.17 -9.49 13.56
C ASN A 64 -0.99 -8.91 14.37
N ARG A 65 -2.21 -9.19 13.93
CA ARG A 65 -3.43 -8.74 14.60
C ARG A 65 -3.47 -9.15 16.08
N ASP A 66 -3.02 -10.35 16.40
CA ASP A 66 -3.05 -10.90 17.75
C ASP A 66 -2.02 -10.25 18.68
N ASP A 67 -0.98 -9.63 18.13
CA ASP A 67 0.04 -8.92 18.91
C ASP A 67 -0.48 -7.59 19.47
N PHE A 68 -1.63 -7.08 19.00
CA PHE A 68 -2.12 -5.75 19.38
C PHE A 68 -2.54 -5.66 20.86
N GLU A 69 -2.98 -6.76 21.46
CA GLU A 69 -3.28 -6.77 22.92
C GLU A 69 -2.01 -6.58 23.74
N GLN A 70 -0.87 -7.11 23.30
CA GLN A 70 0.43 -6.87 23.96
C GLN A 70 0.83 -5.39 23.84
N TYR A 71 0.63 -4.78 22.68
CA TYR A 71 0.89 -3.34 22.51
C TYR A 71 -0.01 -2.47 23.38
N LYS A 72 -1.29 -2.82 23.53
CA LYS A 72 -2.18 -2.12 24.49
C LYS A 72 -1.67 -2.21 25.91
N PHE A 73 -1.20 -3.38 26.33
CA PHE A 73 -0.61 -3.57 27.65
C PHE A 73 0.63 -2.67 27.86
N GLN A 74 1.53 -2.61 26.88
CA GLN A 74 2.69 -1.74 26.92
C GLN A 74 2.30 -0.26 27.03
N MET A 75 1.35 0.18 26.20
CA MET A 75 0.85 1.57 26.23
C MET A 75 0.24 1.95 27.57
N VAL A 76 -0.57 1.07 28.18
CA VAL A 76 -1.17 1.30 29.51
C VAL A 76 -0.10 1.40 30.60
N ASN A 77 1.03 0.70 30.44
CA ASN A 77 2.18 0.80 31.35
C ASN A 77 3.07 2.04 31.09
N GLY A 78 2.66 2.95 30.19
CA GLY A 78 3.35 4.20 29.91
C GLY A 78 4.40 4.12 28.81
N GLU A 79 4.48 3.02 28.08
CA GLU A 79 5.37 2.87 26.95
C GLU A 79 4.76 3.47 25.68
N THR A 80 5.61 4.01 24.80
CA THR A 80 5.23 4.36 23.42
C THR A 80 5.63 3.21 22.51
N VAL A 81 4.67 2.66 21.80
CA VAL A 81 4.90 1.57 20.84
C VAL A 81 5.00 2.11 19.41
N GLN A 82 5.89 1.52 18.62
CA GLN A 82 6.11 1.92 17.23
C GLN A 82 6.05 0.72 16.31
N PHE A 83 5.23 0.82 15.26
CA PHE A 83 5.16 -0.21 14.22
C PHE A 83 4.63 0.34 12.91
N LEU A 84 4.82 -0.41 11.84
CA LEU A 84 4.31 -0.10 10.51
C LEU A 84 2.86 -0.58 10.40
N ALA A 85 1.97 0.31 10.05
CA ALA A 85 0.55 0.00 9.93
C ALA A 85 -0.12 0.76 8.80
N ARG A 86 -1.23 0.21 8.35
CA ARG A 86 -2.20 0.90 7.54
C ARG A 86 -3.08 1.76 8.43
N VAL A 87 -3.21 3.03 8.08
CA VAL A 87 -3.91 4.04 8.87
C VAL A 87 -5.01 4.67 8.02
N ARG A 88 -6.21 4.77 8.58
CA ARG A 88 -7.29 5.63 8.09
C ARG A 88 -7.49 6.75 9.08
N VAL A 89 -7.66 7.96 8.57
CA VAL A 89 -7.88 9.14 9.40
C VAL A 89 -9.19 9.82 9.02
N SER A 90 -9.92 10.25 10.01
CA SER A 90 -11.17 11.00 9.86
C SER A 90 -11.25 12.14 10.86
N VAL A 91 -12.06 13.14 10.57
CA VAL A 91 -12.29 14.27 11.49
C VAL A 91 -13.64 14.12 12.15
N ASP A 92 -13.66 13.96 13.48
CA ASP A 92 -14.87 14.02 14.28
C ASP A 92 -15.19 15.48 14.61
N VAL A 93 -16.04 16.10 13.81
CA VAL A 93 -16.44 17.52 13.95
C VAL A 93 -17.16 17.78 15.28
N LYS A 94 -17.91 16.81 15.82
CA LYS A 94 -18.63 16.96 17.09
C LYS A 94 -17.68 17.06 18.28
N ARG A 95 -16.56 16.33 18.21
CA ARG A 95 -15.52 16.33 19.25
C ARG A 95 -14.39 17.32 18.97
N GLY A 96 -14.34 17.89 17.75
CA GLY A 96 -13.24 18.74 17.31
C GLY A 96 -11.89 18.00 17.27
N LYS A 97 -11.90 16.70 16.94
CA LYS A 97 -10.70 15.85 17.00
C LYS A 97 -10.48 15.08 15.71
N THR A 98 -9.21 14.92 15.38
CA THR A 98 -8.79 13.99 14.34
C THR A 98 -8.68 12.58 14.93
N MET A 99 -9.37 11.64 14.33
CA MET A 99 -9.44 10.24 14.76
C MET A 99 -8.66 9.37 13.79
N PHE A 100 -8.01 8.33 14.30
CA PHE A 100 -7.41 7.30 13.46
C PHE A 100 -8.04 5.94 13.69
N GLU A 101 -7.94 5.09 12.70
CA GLU A 101 -8.28 3.67 12.74
C GLU A 101 -7.16 2.86 12.09
N LEU A 102 -6.82 1.72 12.69
CA LEU A 102 -5.91 0.73 12.14
C LEU A 102 -6.72 -0.49 11.66
N PRO A 103 -7.07 -0.57 10.37
CA PRO A 103 -8.00 -1.60 9.86
C PRO A 103 -7.51 -3.02 10.08
N ASP A 104 -6.20 -3.23 10.08
CA ASP A 104 -5.59 -4.56 10.19
C ASP A 104 -5.59 -5.10 11.63
N PHE A 105 -5.89 -4.25 12.63
CA PHE A 105 -5.85 -4.58 14.06
C PHE A 105 -7.24 -4.57 14.70
N GLY A 106 -8.25 -5.06 14.03
CA GLY A 106 -9.61 -5.02 14.55
C GLY A 106 -10.19 -6.37 14.89
N GLY A 107 -10.89 -6.46 16.03
CA GLY A 107 -11.86 -7.51 16.33
C GLY A 107 -13.15 -7.30 15.53
N SER A 108 -14.17 -8.18 15.71
CA SER A 108 -15.48 -8.14 15.05
C SER A 108 -16.31 -6.85 15.24
N ARG A 109 -15.78 -5.83 15.91
CA ARG A 109 -16.45 -4.55 16.20
C ARG A 109 -15.65 -3.30 15.77
N GLY A 110 -14.79 -3.42 14.78
CA GLY A 110 -13.96 -2.32 14.28
C GLY A 110 -12.48 -2.47 14.61
N GLY A 111 -11.62 -1.79 13.85
CA GLY A 111 -10.18 -1.76 14.04
C GLY A 111 -9.75 -1.07 15.33
N ALA A 112 -8.49 -1.19 15.69
CA ALA A 112 -7.92 -0.36 16.73
C ALA A 112 -8.06 1.11 16.32
N ALA A 113 -8.66 1.92 17.18
CA ALA A 113 -8.96 3.31 16.90
C ALA A 113 -8.56 4.21 18.08
N GLY A 114 -8.29 5.46 17.77
CA GLY A 114 -7.90 6.45 18.78
C GLY A 114 -7.91 7.86 18.22
N VAL A 115 -7.19 8.76 18.88
CA VAL A 115 -7.08 10.17 18.53
C VAL A 115 -5.69 10.42 17.94
N VAL A 116 -5.60 11.28 16.93
CA VAL A 116 -4.33 11.80 16.44
C VAL A 116 -3.96 13.03 17.27
N ALA A 117 -2.74 13.10 17.78
CA ALA A 117 -2.25 14.28 18.46
C ALA A 117 -2.29 15.49 17.52
N PHE A 118 -2.52 16.68 18.08
CA PHE A 118 -2.76 17.88 17.26
C PHE A 118 -1.57 18.23 16.37
N ASP A 119 -0.37 18.19 16.90
CA ASP A 119 0.89 18.43 16.18
C ASP A 119 1.11 17.43 15.03
N VAL A 120 0.83 16.15 15.26
CA VAL A 120 0.91 15.11 14.21
C VAL A 120 -0.14 15.34 13.14
N ALA A 121 -1.38 15.71 13.52
CA ALA A 121 -2.44 16.01 12.57
C ALA A 121 -2.11 17.26 11.72
N GLU A 122 -1.50 18.27 12.31
CA GLU A 122 -1.07 19.49 11.62
C GLU A 122 0.08 19.20 10.65
N GLU A 123 1.12 18.49 11.11
CA GLU A 123 2.30 18.14 10.29
C GLU A 123 1.93 17.28 9.08
N TRP A 124 1.04 16.30 9.25
CA TRP A 124 0.72 15.28 8.24
C TRP A 124 -0.66 15.43 7.63
N GLN A 125 -1.31 16.59 7.77
CA GLN A 125 -2.68 16.84 7.32
C GLN A 125 -2.89 16.46 5.85
N SER A 126 -2.01 16.90 4.96
CA SER A 126 -2.12 16.64 3.52
C SER A 126 -2.03 15.14 3.20
N THR A 127 -1.18 14.40 3.88
CA THR A 127 -1.03 12.96 3.67
C THR A 127 -2.18 12.17 4.31
N LEU A 128 -2.49 12.45 5.56
CA LEU A 128 -3.42 11.66 6.36
C LEU A 128 -4.89 11.85 5.96
N LEU A 129 -5.27 13.04 5.48
CA LEU A 129 -6.67 13.36 5.13
C LEU A 129 -6.98 13.25 3.65
N HIS A 130 -5.98 13.36 2.77
CA HIS A 130 -6.22 13.29 1.31
C HIS A 130 -6.18 11.87 0.75
N GLU A 131 -5.53 10.93 1.43
CA GLU A 131 -5.46 9.55 1.00
C GLU A 131 -6.43 8.69 1.81
N SER A 132 -7.17 7.81 1.14
CA SER A 132 -8.15 6.91 1.78
C SER A 132 -7.49 5.87 2.69
N GLU A 133 -6.26 5.49 2.38
CA GLU A 133 -5.44 4.56 3.15
C GLU A 133 -3.97 4.99 3.12
N ASN A 134 -3.41 5.16 4.30
CA ASN A 134 -2.03 5.55 4.47
C ASN A 134 -1.24 4.42 5.12
N TRP A 135 -0.06 4.12 4.58
CA TRP A 135 0.90 3.25 5.23
C TRP A 135 2.01 4.10 5.86
N GLY A 136 2.31 3.83 7.11
CA GLY A 136 3.36 4.54 7.81
C GLY A 136 3.75 3.90 9.14
N ILE A 137 4.88 4.33 9.67
CA ILE A 137 5.27 4.01 11.04
C ILE A 137 4.44 4.90 11.98
N VAL A 138 3.59 4.26 12.76
CA VAL A 138 2.81 4.93 13.81
C VAL A 138 3.52 4.81 15.14
N SER A 139 3.50 5.89 15.91
CA SER A 139 3.90 5.90 17.31
C SER A 139 2.64 6.09 18.16
N LEU A 140 2.28 5.08 18.94
CA LEU A 140 1.06 5.09 19.74
C LEU A 140 1.40 5.11 21.22
N SER A 141 0.65 5.90 21.97
CA SER A 141 0.72 5.98 23.42
C SER A 141 -0.68 6.00 24.02
N TRP A 142 -0.80 5.60 25.27
CA TRP A 142 -2.05 5.77 26.02
C TRP A 142 -2.03 7.09 26.77
N THR A 143 -3.10 7.86 26.61
CA THR A 143 -3.24 9.17 27.26
C THR A 143 -4.57 9.26 27.99
N MET A 144 -4.58 10.04 29.07
CA MET A 144 -5.83 10.34 29.79
C MET A 144 -6.45 11.61 29.22
N GLU A 145 -7.70 11.50 28.82
CA GLU A 145 -8.52 12.63 28.38
C GLU A 145 -9.73 12.81 29.29
N GLY A 146 -10.39 13.95 29.16
CA GLY A 146 -11.61 14.27 29.90
C GLY A 146 -11.38 15.18 31.09
N THR A 147 -12.42 15.34 31.91
CA THR A 147 -12.36 16.15 33.15
C THR A 147 -11.87 15.29 34.32
N PRO A 148 -11.31 15.87 35.37
CA PRO A 148 -10.91 15.12 36.56
C PRO A 148 -12.03 14.27 37.17
N SER A 149 -13.30 14.68 36.97
CA SER A 149 -14.47 13.94 37.43
C SER A 149 -14.92 12.79 36.50
N LYS A 150 -14.46 12.79 35.23
CA LYS A 150 -14.75 11.75 34.23
C LYS A 150 -13.51 11.50 33.33
N PRO A 151 -12.48 10.89 33.92
CA PRO A 151 -11.28 10.56 33.11
C PRO A 151 -11.59 9.45 32.12
N LYS A 152 -11.05 9.56 30.92
CA LYS A 152 -11.17 8.56 29.86
C LYS A 152 -9.81 8.29 29.27
N GLY A 153 -9.38 7.02 29.31
CA GLY A 153 -8.18 6.58 28.61
C GLY A 153 -8.43 6.48 27.10
N VAL A 154 -7.50 6.98 26.34
CA VAL A 154 -7.57 6.98 24.85
C VAL A 154 -6.22 6.60 24.29
N ILE A 155 -6.21 5.79 23.22
CA ILE A 155 -4.99 5.56 22.44
C ILE A 155 -4.77 6.81 21.59
N THR A 156 -3.58 7.39 21.69
CA THR A 156 -3.22 8.61 20.96
C THR A 156 -2.04 8.30 20.02
N MET A 157 -2.18 8.66 18.75
CA MET A 157 -1.08 8.66 17.81
C MET A 157 -0.23 9.92 18.07
N VAL A 158 0.92 9.70 18.70
CA VAL A 158 1.88 10.75 19.09
C VAL A 158 3.02 10.92 18.08
N GLY A 159 3.03 10.13 17.01
CA GLY A 159 3.96 10.26 15.90
C GLY A 159 3.49 9.48 14.69
N TYR A 160 3.80 10.00 13.52
CA TYR A 160 3.55 9.36 12.24
C TYR A 160 4.71 9.63 11.30
N LYS A 161 5.13 8.63 10.55
CA LYS A 161 6.09 8.76 9.46
C LYS A 161 5.57 7.98 8.27
N PRO A 162 5.22 8.65 7.15
CA PRO A 162 4.71 7.94 5.98
C PRO A 162 5.74 6.94 5.46
N PHE A 163 5.27 5.78 5.04
CA PHE A 163 6.10 4.81 4.35
C PHE A 163 6.21 5.24 2.89
N CYS A 164 7.32 5.90 2.58
CA CYS A 164 7.67 6.33 1.24
C CYS A 164 9.08 5.84 0.93
N PRO A 165 9.23 4.57 0.47
CA PRO A 165 10.55 3.98 0.26
C PRO A 165 11.31 4.57 -0.92
N TYR A 166 10.61 5.24 -1.83
CA TYR A 166 11.17 5.79 -3.05
C TYR A 166 10.77 7.24 -3.26
N SER A 167 11.69 8.04 -3.77
CA SER A 167 11.38 9.35 -4.36
C SER A 167 11.03 9.15 -5.84
N ILE A 168 9.99 9.84 -6.30
CA ILE A 168 9.60 9.79 -7.72
C ILE A 168 10.32 10.92 -8.44
N ASP A 169 11.24 10.57 -9.32
CA ASP A 169 11.89 11.48 -10.26
C ASP A 169 11.34 11.23 -11.67
N LEU A 170 10.45 12.11 -12.12
CA LEU A 170 9.83 11.97 -13.44
C LEU A 170 10.80 12.25 -14.60
N ASP A 171 11.81 13.07 -14.39
CA ASP A 171 12.80 13.37 -15.43
C ASP A 171 13.72 12.16 -15.63
N PHE A 172 14.14 11.52 -14.54
CA PHE A 172 14.82 10.23 -14.62
C PHE A 172 13.99 9.20 -15.42
N TYR A 173 12.69 9.04 -15.12
CA TYR A 173 11.84 8.09 -15.86
C TYR A 173 11.68 8.44 -17.34
N ARG A 174 11.68 9.71 -17.70
CA ARG A 174 11.65 10.14 -19.10
C ARG A 174 12.92 9.79 -19.85
N GLU A 175 14.08 9.98 -19.22
CA GLU A 175 15.36 9.58 -19.81
C GLU A 175 15.46 8.06 -19.91
N ALA A 176 15.17 7.34 -18.84
CA ALA A 176 15.14 5.88 -18.80
C ALA A 176 14.25 5.29 -19.91
N ARG A 177 13.07 5.88 -20.17
CA ARG A 177 12.17 5.45 -21.24
C ARG A 177 12.81 5.48 -22.61
N ARG A 178 13.73 6.38 -22.89
CA ARG A 178 14.38 6.54 -24.20
C ARG A 178 15.34 5.39 -24.52
N GLU A 179 15.83 4.72 -23.51
CA GLU A 179 16.70 3.56 -23.68
C GLU A 179 15.97 2.32 -24.20
N PHE A 180 14.63 2.29 -24.12
CA PHE A 180 13.81 1.14 -24.48
C PHE A 180 13.02 1.36 -25.76
N THR A 181 12.91 0.32 -26.59
CA THR A 181 11.91 0.27 -27.65
C THR A 181 10.50 0.27 -27.05
N THR A 182 9.49 0.52 -27.86
CA THR A 182 8.10 0.49 -27.37
C THR A 182 7.70 -0.90 -26.89
N GLN A 183 8.12 -1.95 -27.54
CA GLN A 183 7.86 -3.34 -27.16
C GLN A 183 8.51 -3.68 -25.83
N GLU A 184 9.81 -3.40 -25.68
CA GLU A 184 10.53 -3.58 -24.41
C GLU A 184 9.86 -2.81 -23.26
N TRP A 185 9.42 -1.56 -23.53
CA TRP A 185 8.77 -0.74 -22.52
C TRP A 185 7.40 -1.29 -22.10
N ILE A 186 6.63 -1.87 -23.03
CA ILE A 186 5.40 -2.58 -22.73
C ILE A 186 5.68 -3.73 -21.76
N ASP A 187 6.71 -4.51 -22.04
CA ASP A 187 7.09 -5.64 -21.17
C ASP A 187 7.57 -5.19 -19.79
N VAL A 188 8.34 -4.08 -19.73
CA VAL A 188 8.74 -3.45 -18.46
C VAL A 188 7.52 -3.02 -17.64
N ILE A 189 6.53 -2.36 -18.26
CA ILE A 189 5.33 -1.92 -17.54
C ILE A 189 4.51 -3.12 -17.03
N ILE A 190 4.32 -4.15 -17.87
CA ILE A 190 3.58 -5.36 -17.49
C ILE A 190 4.29 -6.06 -16.31
N SER A 191 5.61 -6.18 -16.39
CA SER A 191 6.40 -6.77 -15.29
C SER A 191 6.35 -5.92 -14.01
N ALA A 192 6.37 -4.59 -14.13
CA ALA A 192 6.29 -3.68 -12.99
C ALA A 192 4.96 -3.81 -12.22
N VAL A 193 3.88 -4.21 -12.89
CA VAL A 193 2.57 -4.43 -12.26
C VAL A 193 2.31 -5.89 -11.88
N ASP A 194 3.36 -6.68 -11.67
CA ASP A 194 3.33 -8.07 -11.21
C ASP A 194 2.74 -9.09 -12.19
N TYR A 195 2.79 -8.82 -13.49
CA TYR A 195 2.34 -9.77 -14.51
C TYR A 195 3.51 -10.23 -15.40
N ASN A 196 3.41 -11.46 -15.91
CA ASN A 196 4.39 -11.99 -16.87
C ASN A 196 4.02 -11.57 -18.29
N PRO A 197 4.83 -10.76 -19.00
CA PRO A 197 4.56 -10.37 -20.37
C PRO A 197 4.48 -11.54 -21.34
N ASP A 198 5.19 -12.64 -21.10
CA ASP A 198 5.15 -13.84 -21.95
C ASP A 198 3.85 -14.65 -21.82
N GLY A 199 3.04 -14.36 -20.80
CA GLY A 199 1.72 -14.98 -20.63
C GLY A 199 0.63 -14.39 -21.53
N TYR A 200 0.92 -13.31 -22.26
CA TYR A 200 -0.06 -12.65 -23.15
C TYR A 200 0.04 -13.19 -24.58
N CYS A 201 -0.65 -14.31 -24.80
CA CYS A 201 -0.62 -15.02 -26.08
C CYS A 201 -1.88 -14.78 -26.92
N ASN A 202 -1.75 -14.94 -28.24
CA ASN A 202 -2.85 -15.02 -29.19
C ASN A 202 -3.53 -16.41 -29.10
N LYS A 203 -4.51 -16.65 -29.97
CA LYS A 203 -5.25 -17.93 -30.02
C LYS A 203 -4.37 -19.12 -30.41
N ASP A 204 -3.26 -18.86 -31.06
CA ASP A 204 -2.31 -19.87 -31.53
C ASP A 204 -1.22 -20.18 -30.48
N GLY A 205 -1.27 -19.50 -29.34
CA GLY A 205 -0.32 -19.69 -28.24
C GLY A 205 0.98 -18.88 -28.39
N GLU A 206 1.05 -17.96 -29.34
CA GLU A 206 2.21 -17.10 -29.55
C GLU A 206 2.04 -15.79 -28.77
N VAL A 207 3.13 -15.27 -28.19
CA VAL A 207 3.13 -13.99 -27.48
C VAL A 207 2.67 -12.87 -28.43
N SER A 208 1.68 -12.12 -27.99
CA SER A 208 0.99 -11.13 -28.83
C SER A 208 1.01 -9.74 -28.20
N GLU A 209 1.56 -8.78 -28.95
CA GLU A 209 1.55 -7.37 -28.54
C GLU A 209 0.13 -6.80 -28.44
N GLU A 210 -0.78 -7.22 -29.29
CA GLU A 210 -2.18 -6.79 -29.22
C GLU A 210 -2.80 -7.19 -27.88
N THR A 211 -2.53 -8.41 -27.43
CA THR A 211 -3.02 -8.90 -26.12
C THR A 211 -2.37 -8.16 -24.95
N LYS A 212 -1.07 -7.83 -25.04
CA LYS A 212 -0.38 -6.98 -24.07
C LYS A 212 -0.99 -5.58 -24.00
N LEU A 213 -1.22 -4.95 -25.15
CA LEU A 213 -1.86 -3.64 -25.23
C LEU A 213 -3.30 -3.67 -24.71
N PHE A 214 -4.03 -4.76 -24.97
CA PHE A 214 -5.37 -4.93 -24.41
C PHE A 214 -5.35 -4.97 -22.87
N PHE A 215 -4.37 -5.63 -22.27
CA PHE A 215 -4.18 -5.60 -20.81
C PHE A 215 -3.85 -4.19 -20.32
N LEU A 216 -2.93 -3.48 -20.97
CA LEU A 216 -2.50 -2.14 -20.54
C LEU A 216 -3.61 -1.09 -20.61
N ARG A 217 -4.69 -1.33 -21.35
CA ARG A 217 -5.89 -0.47 -21.33
C ARG A 217 -6.47 -0.30 -19.93
N ARG A 218 -6.26 -1.27 -19.03
CA ARG A 218 -6.66 -1.18 -17.62
C ARG A 218 -5.99 -0.03 -16.86
N LEU A 219 -4.82 0.40 -17.34
CA LEU A 219 -4.07 1.49 -16.73
C LEU A 219 -4.53 2.89 -17.19
N LEU A 220 -5.28 2.96 -18.30
CA LEU A 220 -5.72 4.23 -18.86
C LEU A 220 -6.52 5.11 -17.88
N PRO A 221 -7.43 4.57 -17.03
CA PRO A 221 -8.14 5.39 -16.06
C PRO A 221 -7.25 6.10 -15.03
N PHE A 222 -6.01 5.63 -14.83
CA PHE A 222 -5.05 6.27 -13.92
C PHE A 222 -4.33 7.47 -14.55
N VAL A 223 -4.31 7.57 -15.88
CA VAL A 223 -3.56 8.60 -16.62
C VAL A 223 -4.45 9.54 -17.41
N GLU A 224 -5.63 9.07 -17.86
CA GLU A 224 -6.56 9.85 -18.66
C GLU A 224 -7.67 10.47 -17.79
N LYS A 225 -7.82 11.78 -17.91
CA LYS A 225 -8.86 12.52 -17.16
C LYS A 225 -10.26 12.15 -17.68
N ARG A 226 -11.18 11.85 -16.77
CA ARG A 226 -12.60 11.58 -17.08
C ARG A 226 -12.85 10.37 -17.98
N LEU A 227 -11.90 9.45 -18.05
CA LEU A 227 -12.09 8.20 -18.78
C LEU A 227 -12.95 7.25 -17.95
N ASN A 228 -14.11 6.89 -18.48
CA ASN A 228 -14.95 5.82 -17.94
C ASN A 228 -14.76 4.57 -18.76
N MET A 229 -14.49 3.44 -18.13
CA MET A 229 -14.26 2.16 -18.78
C MET A 229 -15.10 1.06 -18.15
N ILE A 230 -15.65 0.19 -18.96
CA ILE A 230 -16.33 -1.03 -18.52
C ILE A 230 -15.54 -2.22 -19.06
N GLU A 231 -15.12 -3.08 -18.15
CA GLU A 231 -14.43 -4.33 -18.50
C GLU A 231 -15.30 -5.54 -18.18
N LEU A 232 -15.62 -6.32 -19.20
CA LEU A 232 -16.30 -7.60 -19.07
C LEU A 232 -15.28 -8.72 -19.24
N ALA A 233 -14.97 -9.42 -18.17
CA ALA A 233 -14.02 -10.53 -18.18
C ALA A 233 -14.37 -11.57 -17.13
N PRO A 234 -13.96 -12.85 -17.30
CA PRO A 234 -14.17 -13.91 -16.33
C PRO A 234 -13.60 -13.60 -14.94
N LYS A 235 -14.01 -14.37 -13.94
CA LYS A 235 -13.40 -14.32 -12.59
C LYS A 235 -11.93 -14.76 -12.68
N GLY A 236 -11.08 -14.20 -11.82
CA GLY A 236 -9.67 -14.59 -11.72
C GLY A 236 -8.73 -13.92 -12.74
N THR A 237 -9.21 -12.99 -13.56
CA THR A 237 -8.37 -12.28 -14.56
C THR A 237 -7.62 -11.05 -14.00
N GLY A 238 -7.54 -10.91 -12.68
CA GLY A 238 -6.76 -9.84 -12.03
C GLY A 238 -7.37 -8.44 -12.10
N LYS A 239 -8.65 -8.27 -12.51
CA LYS A 239 -9.30 -6.94 -12.62
C LYS A 239 -9.17 -6.10 -11.34
N SER A 240 -9.61 -6.67 -10.22
CA SER A 240 -9.58 -5.97 -8.93
C SER A 240 -8.16 -5.73 -8.43
N TYR A 241 -7.23 -6.65 -8.74
CA TYR A 241 -5.83 -6.54 -8.33
C TYR A 241 -5.17 -5.26 -8.85
N VAL A 242 -5.36 -4.96 -10.14
CA VAL A 242 -4.78 -3.77 -10.78
C VAL A 242 -5.26 -2.50 -10.06
N PHE A 243 -6.55 -2.39 -9.76
CA PHE A 243 -7.12 -1.18 -9.15
C PHE A 243 -6.90 -1.09 -7.64
N GLU A 244 -6.73 -2.21 -6.95
CA GLU A 244 -6.55 -2.26 -5.50
C GLU A 244 -5.08 -2.17 -5.08
N LYS A 245 -4.16 -2.82 -5.83
CA LYS A 245 -2.79 -3.06 -5.37
C LYS A 245 -1.74 -2.19 -6.06
N ILE A 246 -2.00 -1.68 -7.25
CA ILE A 246 -1.01 -0.94 -8.03
C ILE A 246 -0.95 0.53 -7.65
N SER A 247 -2.10 1.14 -7.37
CA SER A 247 -2.15 2.56 -7.03
C SER A 247 -2.87 2.80 -5.72
N LYS A 248 -2.23 3.51 -4.81
CA LYS A 248 -2.86 4.03 -3.60
C LYS A 248 -3.98 5.06 -3.86
N ARG A 249 -4.07 5.55 -5.10
CA ARG A 249 -5.14 6.47 -5.55
C ARG A 249 -6.31 5.73 -6.20
N GLY A 250 -6.21 4.41 -6.35
CA GLY A 250 -7.31 3.58 -6.81
C GLY A 250 -8.29 3.32 -5.67
N TRP A 251 -9.57 3.57 -5.90
CA TRP A 251 -10.62 3.24 -4.94
C TRP A 251 -11.51 2.14 -5.48
N LEU A 252 -11.38 0.95 -4.90
CA LEU A 252 -12.19 -0.21 -5.25
C LEU A 252 -13.45 -0.25 -4.37
N ILE A 253 -14.59 -0.18 -4.99
CA ILE A 253 -15.90 -0.35 -4.34
C ILE A 253 -16.46 -1.71 -4.75
N SER A 254 -16.59 -2.61 -3.79
CA SER A 254 -17.21 -3.92 -3.98
C SER A 254 -18.72 -3.84 -3.79
N GLY A 255 -19.48 -4.46 -4.71
CA GLY A 255 -20.95 -4.50 -4.64
C GLY A 255 -21.63 -3.64 -5.69
N GLY A 256 -22.82 -4.05 -6.11
CA GLY A 256 -23.48 -3.52 -7.30
C GLY A 256 -24.15 -2.16 -7.17
N THR A 257 -24.23 -1.57 -5.97
CA THR A 257 -24.94 -0.29 -5.79
C THR A 257 -24.09 0.68 -4.99
N VAL A 258 -23.75 1.79 -5.61
CA VAL A 258 -23.01 2.87 -4.96
C VAL A 258 -23.95 4.06 -4.82
N SER A 259 -24.18 4.50 -3.59
CA SER A 259 -24.94 5.71 -3.33
C SER A 259 -24.07 6.96 -3.57
N ARG A 260 -24.70 8.10 -3.85
CA ARG A 260 -24.00 9.39 -3.92
C ARG A 260 -23.24 9.68 -2.63
N ALA A 261 -23.81 9.34 -1.49
CA ALA A 261 -23.20 9.52 -0.19
C ALA A 261 -21.88 8.73 -0.07
N SER A 262 -21.86 7.46 -0.49
CA SER A 262 -20.65 6.64 -0.45
C SER A 262 -19.56 7.08 -1.42
N LEU A 263 -19.91 7.81 -2.50
CA LEU A 263 -18.94 8.33 -3.47
C LEU A 263 -18.33 9.68 -3.09
N ILE A 264 -19.10 10.53 -2.42
CA ILE A 264 -18.72 11.92 -2.19
C ILE A 264 -18.53 12.17 -0.70
N TYR A 265 -19.50 11.81 0.09
CA TYR A 265 -19.48 12.00 1.53
C TYR A 265 -20.62 11.20 2.19
N ASP A 266 -20.30 10.38 3.15
CA ASP A 266 -21.25 9.61 3.94
C ASP A 266 -21.40 10.25 5.34
N ASN A 267 -22.52 10.94 5.56
CA ASN A 267 -22.84 11.57 6.84
C ASN A 267 -23.12 10.57 7.98
N ALA A 268 -23.22 9.28 7.66
CA ALA A 268 -23.63 8.25 8.61
C ALA A 268 -22.42 7.44 9.16
N LYS A 269 -21.22 7.74 8.70
CA LYS A 269 -19.99 7.10 9.16
C LYS A 269 -19.07 8.08 9.85
#